data_6b7c10af528bc76c8f63a3fd3ec4b4dd
#
_entry.id   6b7c10af528bc76c8f63a3fd3ec4b4dd
#
_cell.length_a   1.000
_cell.length_b   1.000
_cell.length_c   1.000
_cell.angle_alpha   90.00
_cell.angle_beta   90.00
_cell.angle_gamma   90.00
#
_symmetry.space_group_name_H-M   'P 1'
#
loop_
_entity.id
_entity.type
_entity.pdbx_description
1 polymer ?
#
loop_
_entity_poly.entity_id
_entity_poly.type
_entity_poly.pdbx_seq_one_letter_code
_entity_poly.pdbx_strand_id
1 'polypeptide(L)'
;RQNSSALQAKVGELYLKNPVMLASGTAGHSAEFSSFLNLSELGAVVVKSLSPYPWKGNPAPRVHQTPSGMINSVGLQGPGLEKWAENEMPPLIESGAAIIVSIWGRTIHDYAEAANFCRELPDEVIAIEVNVSCPNVEERGAIFSHSADMTKAVMEATNTIDRPKWAKLSPNTSDLVAIARAAVSGGADALTLVNTLLGMVIDSETGKPILGAGGGGLSGPAIRPVAVRSVFDVRSALPDIPIVGVGGISSHKHALEFLMAGANAVQIGTANFADPRVSKKIIKGLRQWCKRNSVEDIASIVGKSQTSNDLYKRQKEEE
;
A
#
# COMPACT_ATOMS: atom_id res chain seq x y z
N ARG A 1 7.58 33.17 5.92
CA ARG A 1 6.38 32.33 6.04
C ARG A 1 6.49 31.30 4.93
N GLN A 2 6.89 30.05 5.27
CA GLN A 2 6.79 28.94 4.35
C GLN A 2 5.30 28.77 4.03
N ASN A 3 4.91 28.97 2.76
CA ASN A 3 3.61 28.55 2.26
C ASN A 3 3.55 27.03 2.42
N SER A 4 2.92 26.55 3.50
CA SER A 4 2.56 25.14 3.59
C SER A 4 1.66 24.86 2.39
N SER A 5 2.07 23.93 1.54
CA SER A 5 1.27 23.55 0.37
C SER A 5 -0.05 23.00 0.88
N ALA A 6 -1.18 23.44 0.30
CA ALA A 6 -2.51 22.91 0.62
C ALA A 6 -2.60 21.37 0.52
N LEU A 7 -1.61 20.73 -0.10
CA LEU A 7 -1.51 19.28 -0.25
C LEU A 7 -0.60 18.60 0.78
N GLN A 8 -0.01 19.32 1.73
CA GLN A 8 0.79 18.66 2.76
C GLN A 8 -0.08 17.60 3.48
N ALA A 9 0.47 16.40 3.64
CA ALA A 9 -0.23 15.30 4.30
C ALA A 9 0.57 14.81 5.50
N LYS A 10 -0.12 14.23 6.48
CA LYS A 10 0.49 13.64 7.67
C LYS A 10 0.03 12.19 7.83
N VAL A 11 0.98 11.27 7.96
CA VAL A 11 0.72 9.86 8.27
C VAL A 11 1.45 9.53 9.57
N GLY A 12 0.71 9.48 10.67
CA GLY A 12 1.31 9.45 12.00
C GLY A 12 2.18 10.68 12.25
N GLU A 13 3.45 10.48 12.56
CA GLU A 13 4.39 11.58 12.74
C GLU A 13 5.12 12.01 11.46
N LEU A 14 4.90 11.32 10.34
CA LEU A 14 5.52 11.66 9.06
C LEU A 14 4.77 12.77 8.33
N TYR A 15 5.49 13.81 7.93
CA TYR A 15 5.01 14.85 7.04
C TYR A 15 5.44 14.56 5.61
N LEU A 16 4.46 14.48 4.71
CA LEU A 16 4.64 14.27 3.29
C LEU A 16 4.33 15.54 2.52
N LYS A 17 5.09 15.83 1.46
CA LYS A 17 4.88 17.02 0.60
C LYS A 17 3.46 17.08 0.01
N ASN A 18 2.88 15.91 -0.24
CA ASN A 18 1.52 15.71 -0.71
C ASN A 18 1.09 14.26 -0.40
N PRO A 19 -0.21 13.93 -0.49
CA PRO A 19 -0.70 12.61 -0.10
C PRO A 19 -0.46 11.48 -1.12
N VAL A 20 0.26 11.72 -2.22
CA VAL A 20 0.37 10.76 -3.34
C VAL A 20 1.72 10.07 -3.35
N MET A 21 1.70 8.75 -3.30
CA MET A 21 2.88 7.88 -3.32
C MET A 21 2.80 6.88 -4.47
N LEU A 22 3.94 6.31 -4.88
CA LEU A 22 3.97 5.11 -5.73
C LEU A 22 3.84 3.86 -4.85
N ALA A 23 2.95 2.95 -5.26
CA ALA A 23 2.70 1.70 -4.53
C ALA A 23 3.80 0.67 -4.77
N SER A 24 4.09 -0.14 -3.76
CA SER A 24 5.00 -1.29 -3.86
C SER A 24 4.61 -2.22 -5.02
N GLY A 25 5.62 -2.64 -5.79
CA GLY A 25 5.47 -3.63 -6.86
C GLY A 25 5.03 -3.06 -8.21
N THR A 26 4.89 -1.74 -8.36
CA THR A 26 4.47 -1.10 -9.62
C THR A 26 5.43 -0.02 -10.11
N ALA A 27 6.46 0.30 -9.35
CA ALA A 27 7.46 1.31 -9.67
C ALA A 27 8.91 0.79 -9.58
N GLY A 28 9.10 -0.52 -9.57
CA GLY A 28 10.43 -1.14 -9.49
C GLY A 28 11.02 -1.18 -8.09
N HIS A 29 12.34 -1.34 -8.03
CA HIS A 29 13.13 -1.38 -6.80
C HIS A 29 13.98 -0.12 -6.62
N SER A 30 14.18 0.67 -7.68
CA SER A 30 15.07 1.81 -7.71
C SER A 30 14.39 3.04 -8.34
N ALA A 31 15.15 3.86 -9.05
CA ALA A 31 14.70 5.10 -9.66
C ALA A 31 14.17 4.95 -11.11
N GLU A 32 13.62 3.79 -11.47
CA GLU A 32 13.16 3.51 -12.84
C GLU A 32 12.14 4.54 -13.34
N PHE A 33 11.31 5.07 -12.45
CA PHE A 33 10.32 6.08 -12.79
C PHE A 33 10.89 7.49 -12.99
N SER A 34 12.17 7.73 -12.69
CA SER A 34 12.81 9.05 -12.86
C SER A 34 12.78 9.54 -14.31
N SER A 35 12.71 8.63 -15.28
CA SER A 35 12.60 8.99 -16.71
C SER A 35 11.22 9.55 -17.08
N PHE A 36 10.20 9.38 -16.26
CA PHE A 36 8.82 9.81 -16.52
C PHE A 36 8.37 10.97 -15.64
N LEU A 37 8.88 11.06 -14.41
CA LEU A 37 8.49 12.08 -13.44
C LEU A 37 9.60 12.33 -12.43
N ASN A 38 9.58 13.51 -11.82
CA ASN A 38 10.49 13.84 -10.73
C ASN A 38 10.01 13.16 -9.43
N LEU A 39 10.74 12.15 -8.95
CA LEU A 39 10.39 11.38 -7.76
C LEU A 39 10.38 12.24 -6.49
N SER A 40 11.20 13.30 -6.43
CA SER A 40 11.23 14.22 -5.30
C SER A 40 9.95 15.03 -5.11
N GLU A 41 9.09 15.11 -6.15
CA GLU A 41 7.79 15.80 -6.09
C GLU A 41 6.67 14.94 -5.49
N LEU A 42 6.89 13.63 -5.31
CA LEU A 42 5.93 12.71 -4.71
C LEU A 42 5.92 12.81 -3.19
N GLY A 43 4.86 12.31 -2.55
CA GLY A 43 4.83 12.11 -1.11
C GLY A 43 5.89 11.10 -0.67
N ALA A 44 5.96 9.96 -1.35
CA ALA A 44 7.01 8.96 -1.20
C ALA A 44 7.01 7.95 -2.36
N VAL A 45 8.05 7.13 -2.42
CA VAL A 45 8.15 5.95 -3.28
C VAL A 45 8.22 4.71 -2.40
N VAL A 46 7.25 3.80 -2.54
CA VAL A 46 7.29 2.51 -1.86
C VAL A 46 7.94 1.49 -2.79
N VAL A 47 9.12 1.00 -2.41
CA VAL A 47 9.85 0.02 -3.21
C VAL A 47 9.13 -1.33 -3.23
N LYS A 48 9.40 -2.14 -4.25
CA LYS A 48 8.90 -3.51 -4.30
C LYS A 48 9.34 -4.29 -3.06
N SER A 49 8.44 -5.09 -2.50
CA SER A 49 8.69 -5.84 -1.26
C SER A 49 9.95 -6.71 -1.35
N LEU A 50 10.81 -6.56 -0.35
CA LEU A 50 12.12 -7.19 -0.24
C LEU A 50 12.13 -8.19 0.93
N SER A 51 12.72 -9.35 0.71
CA SER A 51 13.04 -10.36 1.73
C SER A 51 14.49 -10.21 2.18
N PRO A 52 14.88 -10.84 3.31
CA PRO A 52 16.29 -10.87 3.73
C PRO A 52 17.23 -11.51 2.69
N TYR A 53 16.69 -12.36 1.83
CA TYR A 53 17.39 -13.15 0.83
C TYR A 53 16.85 -12.91 -0.58
N PRO A 54 17.63 -13.21 -1.66
CA PRO A 54 17.12 -13.18 -3.02
C PRO A 54 16.00 -14.21 -3.25
N TRP A 55 14.94 -13.81 -3.95
CA TRP A 55 13.82 -14.68 -4.23
C TRP A 55 13.42 -14.65 -5.71
N LYS A 56 13.24 -15.83 -6.32
CA LYS A 56 12.98 -15.98 -7.77
C LYS A 56 11.55 -15.61 -8.18
N GLY A 57 10.61 -15.68 -7.24
CA GLY A 57 9.19 -15.54 -7.56
C GLY A 57 8.60 -16.76 -8.27
N ASN A 58 7.42 -16.57 -8.83
CA ASN A 58 6.64 -17.63 -9.48
C ASN A 58 7.05 -17.89 -10.95
N PRO A 59 6.67 -19.02 -11.53
CA PRO A 59 6.86 -19.27 -12.97
C PRO A 59 5.99 -18.33 -13.81
N ALA A 60 6.45 -18.04 -15.03
CA ALA A 60 5.69 -17.30 -16.03
C ALA A 60 4.58 -18.17 -16.67
N PRO A 61 3.50 -17.56 -17.23
CA PRO A 61 3.17 -16.13 -17.24
C PRO A 61 2.82 -15.59 -15.85
N ARG A 62 3.24 -14.34 -15.57
CA ARG A 62 3.08 -13.71 -14.23
C ARG A 62 2.04 -12.61 -14.17
N VAL A 63 1.61 -12.11 -15.33
CA VAL A 63 0.63 -11.03 -15.44
C VAL A 63 -0.34 -11.33 -16.58
N HIS A 64 -1.58 -10.89 -16.40
CA HIS A 64 -2.61 -10.96 -17.43
C HIS A 64 -3.57 -9.79 -17.28
N GLN A 65 -4.00 -9.22 -18.41
CA GLN A 65 -4.98 -8.14 -18.44
C GLN A 65 -6.38 -8.69 -18.16
N THR A 66 -7.17 -7.94 -17.40
CA THR A 66 -8.61 -8.16 -17.20
C THR A 66 -9.41 -6.96 -17.71
N PRO A 67 -10.73 -7.06 -17.92
CA PRO A 67 -11.54 -5.95 -18.46
C PRO A 67 -11.42 -4.65 -17.69
N SER A 68 -11.20 -4.69 -16.36
CA SER A 68 -11.13 -3.52 -15.49
C SER A 68 -9.89 -3.54 -14.59
N GLY A 69 -8.75 -4.00 -15.11
CA GLY A 69 -7.51 -4.05 -14.35
C GLY A 69 -6.56 -5.11 -14.84
N MET A 70 -5.85 -5.74 -13.92
CA MET A 70 -4.95 -6.83 -14.22
C MET A 70 -4.91 -7.84 -13.08
N ILE A 71 -4.48 -9.06 -13.40
CA ILE A 71 -4.18 -10.09 -12.41
C ILE A 71 -2.70 -10.43 -12.50
N ASN A 72 -2.05 -10.61 -11.35
CA ASN A 72 -0.64 -10.96 -11.31
C ASN A 72 -0.34 -12.05 -10.27
N SER A 73 0.68 -12.83 -10.57
CA SER A 73 1.31 -13.78 -9.66
C SER A 73 2.83 -13.68 -9.78
N VAL A 74 3.39 -12.48 -9.59
CA VAL A 74 4.85 -12.27 -9.67
C VAL A 74 5.57 -13.10 -8.62
N GLY A 75 4.96 -13.30 -7.45
CA GLY A 75 5.49 -14.15 -6.40
C GLY A 75 6.66 -13.54 -5.65
N LEU A 76 6.64 -12.21 -5.46
CA LEU A 76 7.58 -11.49 -4.60
C LEU A 76 9.06 -11.59 -5.04
N GLN A 77 9.30 -11.74 -6.34
CA GLN A 77 10.66 -11.73 -6.88
C GLN A 77 11.43 -10.49 -6.45
N GLY A 78 12.66 -10.67 -6.01
CA GLY A 78 13.52 -9.56 -5.64
C GLY A 78 14.96 -9.98 -5.34
N PRO A 79 15.89 -9.00 -5.29
CA PRO A 79 17.31 -9.25 -5.09
C PRO A 79 17.68 -9.59 -3.64
N GLY A 80 16.76 -9.38 -2.68
CA GLY A 80 17.05 -9.36 -1.25
C GLY A 80 17.48 -7.98 -0.76
N LEU A 81 17.35 -7.74 0.54
CA LEU A 81 17.60 -6.43 1.16
C LEU A 81 19.06 -5.95 0.97
N GLU A 82 20.04 -6.84 1.17
CA GLU A 82 21.46 -6.47 1.07
C GLU A 82 21.81 -5.96 -0.34
N LYS A 83 21.52 -6.76 -1.37
CA LYS A 83 21.81 -6.36 -2.77
C LYS A 83 21.00 -5.16 -3.22
N TRP A 84 19.76 -5.02 -2.72
CA TRP A 84 18.96 -3.84 -2.98
C TRP A 84 19.62 -2.59 -2.39
N ALA A 85 20.06 -2.65 -1.15
CA ALA A 85 20.72 -1.52 -0.49
C ALA A 85 22.03 -1.10 -1.18
N GLU A 86 22.79 -2.08 -1.69
CA GLU A 86 24.03 -1.82 -2.41
C GLU A 86 23.84 -1.21 -3.80
N ASN A 87 22.86 -1.70 -4.57
CA ASN A 87 22.79 -1.43 -6.00
C ASN A 87 21.59 -0.58 -6.44
N GLU A 88 20.43 -0.70 -5.75
CA GLU A 88 19.17 -0.13 -6.18
C GLU A 88 18.76 1.10 -5.35
N MET A 89 19.17 1.15 -4.09
CA MET A 89 18.87 2.27 -3.19
C MET A 89 19.63 3.56 -3.56
N PRO A 90 20.92 3.55 -3.92
CA PRO A 90 21.67 4.78 -4.17
C PRO A 90 21.05 5.65 -5.27
N PRO A 91 20.67 5.14 -6.46
CA PRO A 91 19.99 5.97 -7.46
C PRO A 91 18.65 6.54 -6.99
N LEU A 92 17.94 5.83 -6.10
CA LEU A 92 16.68 6.30 -5.53
C LEU A 92 16.91 7.47 -4.56
N ILE A 93 17.96 7.40 -3.73
CA ILE A 93 18.41 8.51 -2.88
C ILE A 93 18.81 9.73 -3.73
N GLU A 94 19.61 9.53 -4.78
CA GLU A 94 20.05 10.59 -5.69
C GLU A 94 18.87 11.29 -6.37
N SER A 95 17.76 10.57 -6.60
CA SER A 95 16.52 11.15 -7.15
C SER A 95 15.84 12.14 -6.21
N GLY A 96 16.23 12.20 -4.95
CA GLY A 96 15.62 13.02 -3.90
C GLY A 96 14.24 12.52 -3.43
N ALA A 97 13.90 11.26 -3.73
CA ALA A 97 12.67 10.64 -3.28
C ALA A 97 12.69 10.41 -1.75
N ALA A 98 11.55 10.61 -1.09
CA ALA A 98 11.31 10.01 0.21
C ALA A 98 11.01 8.52 -0.01
N ILE A 99 11.74 7.64 0.66
CA ILE A 99 11.73 6.20 0.40
C ILE A 99 10.96 5.49 1.51
N ILE A 100 10.08 4.57 1.12
CA ILE A 100 9.47 3.60 2.02
C ILE A 100 9.89 2.22 1.57
N VAL A 101 10.55 1.47 2.45
CA VAL A 101 10.97 0.11 2.16
C VAL A 101 9.85 -0.85 2.52
N SER A 102 9.37 -1.60 1.53
CA SER A 102 8.43 -2.69 1.78
C SER A 102 9.20 -3.98 2.05
N ILE A 103 8.85 -4.68 3.13
CA ILE A 103 9.48 -5.95 3.51
C ILE A 103 8.46 -7.08 3.57
N TRP A 104 8.95 -8.30 3.31
CA TRP A 104 8.17 -9.52 3.43
C TRP A 104 9.02 -10.70 3.88
N GLY A 105 8.39 -11.76 4.35
CA GLY A 105 9.01 -13.02 4.71
C GLY A 105 8.08 -14.20 4.47
N ARG A 106 8.64 -15.41 4.47
CA ARG A 106 7.92 -16.68 4.37
C ARG A 106 7.61 -17.25 5.76
N THR A 107 8.38 -16.81 6.73
CA THR A 107 8.27 -17.16 8.15
C THR A 107 8.32 -15.91 9.01
N ILE A 108 7.89 -16.00 10.26
CA ILE A 108 8.02 -14.90 11.24
C ILE A 108 9.50 -14.53 11.42
N HIS A 109 10.39 -15.52 11.38
CA HIS A 109 11.84 -15.29 11.48
C HIS A 109 12.38 -14.41 10.35
N ASP A 110 11.93 -14.64 9.10
CA ASP A 110 12.32 -13.80 7.96
C ASP A 110 11.94 -12.33 8.16
N TYR A 111 10.75 -12.06 8.75
CA TYR A 111 10.34 -10.70 9.08
C TYR A 111 11.24 -10.06 10.13
N ALA A 112 11.64 -10.83 11.15
CA ALA A 112 12.58 -10.36 12.18
C ALA A 112 13.97 -10.04 11.58
N GLU A 113 14.47 -10.88 10.67
CA GLU A 113 15.73 -10.62 9.96
C GLU A 113 15.63 -9.36 9.09
N ALA A 114 14.54 -9.22 8.31
CA ALA A 114 14.30 -8.03 7.49
C ALA A 114 14.22 -6.77 8.35
N ALA A 115 13.53 -6.83 9.50
CA ALA A 115 13.42 -5.73 10.44
C ALA A 115 14.77 -5.30 11.02
N ASN A 116 15.62 -6.27 11.39
CA ASN A 116 16.96 -6.00 11.89
C ASN A 116 17.83 -5.31 10.84
N PHE A 117 17.75 -5.73 9.58
CA PHE A 117 18.45 -5.07 8.48
C PHE A 117 17.97 -3.62 8.29
N CYS A 118 16.67 -3.37 8.40
CA CYS A 118 16.09 -2.04 8.21
C CYS A 118 16.60 -0.98 9.22
N ARG A 119 17.16 -1.37 10.35
CA ARG A 119 17.75 -0.43 11.32
C ARG A 119 19.00 0.28 10.80
N GLU A 120 19.74 -0.37 9.89
CA GLU A 120 20.97 0.18 9.31
C GLU A 120 20.69 1.05 8.06
N LEU A 121 19.45 1.20 7.64
CA LEU A 121 19.08 2.01 6.47
C LEU A 121 19.19 3.51 6.76
N PRO A 122 19.57 4.33 5.76
CA PRO A 122 19.77 5.78 5.94
C PRO A 122 18.45 6.52 6.17
N ASP A 123 18.54 7.79 6.57
CA ASP A 123 17.39 8.65 6.94
C ASP A 123 16.45 8.96 5.77
N GLU A 124 16.90 8.81 4.53
CA GLU A 124 16.06 8.92 3.34
C GLU A 124 14.97 7.83 3.29
N VAL A 125 15.18 6.72 4.00
CA VAL A 125 14.16 5.71 4.25
C VAL A 125 13.31 6.15 5.44
N ILE A 126 12.18 6.78 5.14
CA ILE A 126 11.33 7.46 6.14
C ILE A 126 10.37 6.54 6.88
N ALA A 127 10.06 5.35 6.33
CA ALA A 127 9.17 4.35 6.94
C ALA A 127 9.45 2.95 6.38
N ILE A 128 8.94 1.94 7.08
CA ILE A 128 8.93 0.55 6.62
C ILE A 128 7.49 0.07 6.47
N GLU A 129 7.14 -0.46 5.28
CA GLU A 129 5.85 -1.09 5.03
C GLU A 129 6.00 -2.61 5.16
N VAL A 130 5.40 -3.19 6.19
CA VAL A 130 5.40 -4.63 6.43
C VAL A 130 4.26 -5.26 5.62
N ASN A 131 4.61 -5.98 4.57
CA ASN A 131 3.66 -6.67 3.71
C ASN A 131 3.26 -8.01 4.32
N VAL A 132 2.15 -8.06 5.04
CA VAL A 132 1.63 -9.28 5.67
C VAL A 132 0.69 -10.09 4.73
N SER A 133 0.55 -9.67 3.47
CA SER A 133 -0.26 -10.37 2.46
C SER A 133 0.51 -11.50 1.75
N CYS A 134 1.59 -11.99 2.34
CA CYS A 134 2.43 -13.05 1.80
C CYS A 134 1.99 -14.43 2.30
N PRO A 135 2.18 -15.49 1.49
CA PRO A 135 1.90 -16.85 1.94
C PRO A 135 2.83 -17.27 3.08
N ASN A 136 2.24 -17.81 4.16
CA ASN A 136 2.97 -18.44 5.24
C ASN A 136 3.33 -19.88 4.86
N VAL A 137 4.60 -20.23 4.85
CA VAL A 137 5.07 -21.58 4.52
C VAL A 137 4.72 -22.58 5.61
N GLU A 138 4.75 -22.13 6.87
CA GLU A 138 4.47 -22.97 8.04
C GLU A 138 2.98 -23.38 8.10
N GLU A 139 2.07 -22.56 7.57
CA GLU A 139 0.64 -22.80 7.51
C GLU A 139 0.14 -23.22 6.11
N ARG A 140 0.93 -24.02 5.39
CA ARG A 140 0.58 -24.57 4.05
C ARG A 140 0.18 -23.51 3.01
N GLY A 141 0.78 -22.32 3.08
CA GLY A 141 0.54 -21.24 2.13
C GLY A 141 -0.66 -20.34 2.47
N ALA A 142 -1.25 -20.45 3.66
CA ALA A 142 -2.20 -19.44 4.14
C ALA A 142 -1.52 -18.06 4.19
N ILE A 143 -2.26 -17.00 3.86
CA ILE A 143 -1.74 -15.62 3.92
C ILE A 143 -1.72 -15.19 5.40
N PHE A 144 -0.61 -14.58 5.85
CA PHE A 144 -0.48 -14.09 7.24
C PHE A 144 -1.63 -13.19 7.66
N SER A 145 -2.08 -12.29 6.79
CA SER A 145 -3.19 -11.37 7.06
C SER A 145 -4.59 -12.00 7.01
N HIS A 146 -4.71 -13.32 6.88
CA HIS A 146 -5.99 -14.02 7.09
C HIS A 146 -6.24 -14.37 8.57
N SER A 147 -5.20 -14.28 9.41
CA SER A 147 -5.27 -14.56 10.84
C SER A 147 -4.86 -13.33 11.65
N ALA A 148 -5.68 -12.92 12.61
CA ALA A 148 -5.36 -11.83 13.54
C ALA A 148 -4.09 -12.16 14.37
N ASP A 149 -3.98 -13.38 14.87
CA ASP A 149 -2.83 -13.81 15.68
C ASP A 149 -1.53 -13.80 14.86
N MET A 150 -1.57 -14.28 13.62
CA MET A 150 -0.40 -14.28 12.73
C MET A 150 -0.02 -12.86 12.32
N THR A 151 -0.99 -12.00 12.02
CA THR A 151 -0.74 -10.58 11.72
C THR A 151 -0.05 -9.90 12.91
N LYS A 152 -0.55 -10.10 14.12
CA LYS A 152 0.05 -9.57 15.34
C LYS A 152 1.47 -10.10 15.53
N ALA A 153 1.68 -11.40 15.41
CA ALA A 153 2.99 -12.03 15.57
C ALA A 153 4.05 -11.50 14.59
N VAL A 154 3.67 -11.30 13.32
CA VAL A 154 4.56 -10.68 12.33
C VAL A 154 4.90 -9.24 12.73
N MET A 155 3.90 -8.44 13.13
CA MET A 155 4.15 -7.06 13.54
C MET A 155 5.04 -6.99 14.79
N GLU A 156 4.83 -7.86 15.77
CA GLU A 156 5.70 -7.98 16.96
C GLU A 156 7.13 -8.37 16.60
N ALA A 157 7.31 -9.31 15.68
CA ALA A 157 8.63 -9.73 15.19
C ALA A 157 9.41 -8.59 14.51
N THR A 158 8.69 -7.56 14.03
CA THR A 158 9.30 -6.37 13.39
C THR A 158 9.49 -5.18 14.35
N ASN A 159 9.31 -5.35 15.66
CA ASN A 159 9.41 -4.26 16.65
C ASN A 159 10.83 -3.73 16.86
N THR A 160 11.86 -4.34 16.25
CA THR A 160 13.22 -3.79 16.22
C THR A 160 13.37 -2.61 15.25
N ILE A 161 12.41 -2.37 14.35
CA ILE A 161 12.39 -1.21 13.46
C ILE A 161 12.27 0.07 14.29
N ASP A 162 13.16 1.03 14.05
CA ASP A 162 13.31 2.28 14.80
C ASP A 162 12.65 3.50 14.14
N ARG A 163 11.88 3.28 13.09
CA ARG A 163 11.15 4.29 12.30
C ARG A 163 9.70 3.88 12.08
N PRO A 164 8.83 4.77 11.58
CA PRO A 164 7.41 4.46 11.37
C PRO A 164 7.19 3.15 10.60
N LYS A 165 6.37 2.28 11.15
CA LYS A 165 6.13 0.93 10.68
C LYS A 165 4.66 0.77 10.29
N TRP A 166 4.40 0.52 9.01
CA TRP A 166 3.07 0.39 8.44
C TRP A 166 2.75 -1.06 8.14
N ALA A 167 1.54 -1.51 8.41
CA ALA A 167 1.08 -2.84 8.05
C ALA A 167 0.24 -2.79 6.78
N LYS A 168 0.68 -3.47 5.71
CA LYS A 168 -0.11 -3.61 4.48
C LYS A 168 -0.95 -4.87 4.52
N LEU A 169 -2.27 -4.68 4.58
CA LEU A 169 -3.26 -5.73 4.82
C LEU A 169 -3.92 -6.20 3.52
N SER A 170 -4.34 -7.46 3.54
CA SER A 170 -5.11 -8.09 2.48
C SER A 170 -6.61 -7.86 2.66
N PRO A 171 -7.37 -7.61 1.58
CA PRO A 171 -8.83 -7.56 1.65
C PRO A 171 -9.49 -8.96 1.67
N ASN A 172 -8.69 -10.02 1.54
CA ASN A 172 -9.18 -11.41 1.43
C ASN A 172 -9.44 -12.01 2.82
N THR A 173 -10.31 -11.38 3.59
CA THR A 173 -10.69 -11.82 4.93
C THR A 173 -12.16 -11.47 5.18
N SER A 174 -12.82 -12.21 6.04
CA SER A 174 -14.19 -11.92 6.47
C SER A 174 -14.28 -10.79 7.50
N ASP A 175 -13.17 -10.47 8.19
CA ASP A 175 -13.11 -9.44 9.23
C ASP A 175 -11.79 -8.66 9.16
N LEU A 176 -11.74 -7.69 8.25
CA LEU A 176 -10.57 -6.82 8.09
C LEU A 176 -10.35 -5.93 9.32
N VAL A 177 -11.41 -5.56 10.05
CA VAL A 177 -11.29 -4.72 11.25
C VAL A 177 -10.56 -5.48 12.36
N ALA A 178 -10.85 -6.76 12.56
CA ALA A 178 -10.12 -7.59 13.52
C ALA A 178 -8.63 -7.72 13.15
N ILE A 179 -8.32 -7.93 11.87
CA ILE A 179 -6.94 -7.96 11.37
C ILE A 179 -6.24 -6.63 11.59
N ALA A 180 -6.91 -5.51 11.31
CA ALA A 180 -6.38 -4.16 11.52
C ALA A 180 -6.07 -3.90 13.01
N ARG A 181 -6.97 -4.29 13.92
CA ARG A 181 -6.74 -4.20 15.38
C ARG A 181 -5.53 -5.03 15.81
N ALA A 182 -5.38 -6.23 15.27
CA ALA A 182 -4.24 -7.11 15.55
C ALA A 182 -2.92 -6.50 15.07
N ALA A 183 -2.90 -5.90 13.88
CA ALA A 183 -1.73 -5.20 13.36
C ALA A 183 -1.30 -4.02 14.27
N VAL A 184 -2.26 -3.21 14.70
CA VAL A 184 -2.01 -2.08 15.63
C VAL A 184 -1.53 -2.60 16.98
N SER A 185 -2.18 -3.64 17.53
CA SER A 185 -1.75 -4.28 18.77
C SER A 185 -0.35 -4.87 18.70
N GLY A 186 0.09 -5.33 17.51
CA GLY A 186 1.44 -5.82 17.25
C GLY A 186 2.47 -4.71 16.99
N GLY A 187 2.07 -3.43 17.01
CA GLY A 187 2.97 -2.28 16.91
C GLY A 187 3.00 -1.62 15.53
N ALA A 188 1.95 -1.71 14.73
CA ALA A 188 1.82 -0.89 13.53
C ALA A 188 1.49 0.57 13.88
N ASP A 189 2.24 1.52 13.32
CA ASP A 189 2.02 2.97 13.47
C ASP A 189 1.01 3.50 12.46
N ALA A 190 0.80 2.78 11.36
CA ALA A 190 -0.20 3.05 10.34
C ALA A 190 -0.61 1.78 9.60
N LEU A 191 -1.71 1.85 8.86
CA LEU A 191 -2.21 0.76 8.05
C LEU A 191 -2.23 1.14 6.57
N THR A 192 -1.77 0.25 5.69
CA THR A 192 -1.93 0.37 4.24
C THR A 192 -3.05 -0.56 3.78
N LEU A 193 -4.12 -0.01 3.27
CA LEU A 193 -5.34 -0.71 2.86
C LEU A 193 -5.68 -0.40 1.40
N VAL A 194 -5.69 -1.40 0.48
CA VAL A 194 -5.54 -2.83 0.70
C VAL A 194 -4.55 -3.41 -0.34
N ASN A 195 -4.11 -4.66 -0.13
CA ASN A 195 -3.43 -5.43 -1.17
C ASN A 195 -4.47 -5.95 -2.19
N THR A 196 -4.07 -6.82 -3.11
CA THR A 196 -4.88 -7.33 -4.22
C THR A 196 -5.96 -8.34 -3.76
N LEU A 197 -7.05 -8.45 -4.52
CA LEU A 197 -8.05 -9.50 -4.35
C LEU A 197 -7.58 -10.79 -5.01
N LEU A 198 -7.76 -11.92 -4.34
CA LEU A 198 -7.49 -13.23 -4.94
C LEU A 198 -8.44 -13.49 -6.11
N GLY A 199 -7.88 -13.94 -7.23
CA GLY A 199 -8.62 -14.23 -8.44
C GLY A 199 -7.93 -15.26 -9.33
N MET A 200 -8.61 -15.65 -10.40
CA MET A 200 -8.12 -16.59 -11.40
C MET A 200 -8.71 -16.26 -12.76
N VAL A 201 -7.93 -16.44 -13.80
CA VAL A 201 -8.40 -16.46 -15.20
C VAL A 201 -8.07 -17.80 -15.81
N ILE A 202 -9.05 -18.42 -16.44
CA ILE A 202 -8.92 -19.72 -17.12
C ILE A 202 -9.07 -19.49 -18.61
N ASP A 203 -8.15 -20.05 -19.39
CA ASP A 203 -8.26 -20.12 -20.84
C ASP A 203 -9.37 -21.10 -21.20
N SER A 204 -10.43 -20.61 -21.85
CA SER A 204 -11.62 -21.39 -22.22
C SER A 204 -11.33 -22.49 -23.28
N GLU A 205 -10.28 -22.32 -24.07
CA GLU A 205 -9.92 -23.29 -25.10
C GLU A 205 -9.13 -24.47 -24.54
N THR A 206 -8.26 -24.19 -23.56
CA THR A 206 -7.37 -25.22 -22.99
C THR A 206 -7.84 -25.74 -21.63
N GLY A 207 -8.75 -25.01 -20.94
CA GLY A 207 -9.19 -25.30 -19.59
C GLY A 207 -8.12 -25.08 -18.52
N LYS A 208 -7.01 -24.40 -18.86
CA LYS A 208 -5.89 -24.17 -17.93
C LYS A 208 -5.88 -22.76 -17.37
N PRO A 209 -5.39 -22.56 -16.12
CA PRO A 209 -5.11 -21.24 -15.63
C PRO A 209 -4.12 -20.49 -16.54
N ILE A 210 -4.36 -19.20 -16.78
CA ILE A 210 -3.49 -18.38 -17.63
C ILE A 210 -2.17 -18.06 -16.93
N LEU A 211 -2.18 -17.85 -15.61
CA LEU A 211 -0.97 -17.57 -14.85
C LEU A 211 -0.23 -18.84 -14.49
N GLY A 212 1.11 -18.81 -14.55
CA GLY A 212 1.96 -19.95 -14.28
C GLY A 212 1.84 -20.52 -12.87
N ALA A 213 1.43 -19.72 -11.88
CA ALA A 213 1.14 -20.17 -10.52
C ALA A 213 -0.35 -20.53 -10.30
N GLY A 214 -1.18 -20.52 -11.34
CA GLY A 214 -2.61 -20.79 -11.27
C GLY A 214 -3.42 -19.52 -10.99
N GLY A 215 -3.63 -19.18 -9.72
CA GLY A 215 -4.28 -17.95 -9.30
C GLY A 215 -3.31 -16.76 -9.14
N GLY A 216 -3.87 -15.59 -8.86
CA GLY A 216 -3.11 -14.37 -8.63
C GLY A 216 -3.92 -13.30 -7.92
N GLY A 217 -3.34 -12.11 -7.78
CA GLY A 217 -3.96 -10.93 -7.20
C GLY A 217 -4.55 -10.02 -8.27
N LEU A 218 -5.86 -9.79 -8.21
CA LEU A 218 -6.58 -8.82 -9.03
C LEU A 218 -6.33 -7.41 -8.49
N SER A 219 -6.00 -6.48 -9.37
CA SER A 219 -5.75 -5.07 -9.07
C SER A 219 -6.33 -4.16 -10.15
N GLY A 220 -6.31 -2.85 -9.91
CA GLY A 220 -6.82 -1.84 -10.84
C GLY A 220 -8.25 -1.39 -10.51
N PRO A 221 -8.94 -0.72 -11.45
CA PRO A 221 -10.23 -0.07 -11.19
C PRO A 221 -11.31 -0.97 -10.58
N ALA A 222 -11.29 -2.26 -10.91
CA ALA A 222 -12.27 -3.24 -10.42
C ALA A 222 -12.28 -3.34 -8.88
N ILE A 223 -11.13 -3.20 -8.21
CA ILE A 223 -11.06 -3.35 -6.75
C ILE A 223 -11.28 -2.05 -5.98
N ARG A 224 -11.37 -0.89 -6.66
CA ARG A 224 -11.47 0.41 -5.97
C ARG A 224 -12.63 0.48 -4.97
N PRO A 225 -13.88 0.08 -5.30
CA PRO A 225 -14.97 0.11 -4.34
C PRO A 225 -14.71 -0.74 -3.09
N VAL A 226 -14.06 -1.89 -3.24
CA VAL A 226 -13.67 -2.76 -2.13
C VAL A 226 -12.61 -2.06 -1.26
N ALA A 227 -11.61 -1.45 -1.88
CA ALA A 227 -10.54 -0.75 -1.16
C ALA A 227 -11.08 0.49 -0.41
N VAL A 228 -11.94 1.30 -1.04
CA VAL A 228 -12.60 2.45 -0.40
C VAL A 228 -13.44 2.00 0.80
N ARG A 229 -14.22 0.92 0.66
CA ARG A 229 -15.01 0.35 1.75
C ARG A 229 -14.13 -0.15 2.90
N SER A 230 -13.02 -0.80 2.59
CA SER A 230 -12.03 -1.25 3.60
C SER A 230 -11.48 -0.09 4.41
N VAL A 231 -11.09 1.01 3.75
CA VAL A 231 -10.63 2.24 4.44
C VAL A 231 -11.72 2.82 5.32
N PHE A 232 -12.94 2.91 4.80
CA PHE A 232 -14.08 3.46 5.54
C PHE A 232 -14.39 2.66 6.81
N ASP A 233 -14.49 1.33 6.70
CA ASP A 233 -14.83 0.45 7.83
C ASP A 233 -13.73 0.46 8.91
N VAL A 234 -12.45 0.41 8.49
CA VAL A 234 -11.33 0.46 9.44
C VAL A 234 -11.24 1.83 10.10
N ARG A 235 -11.44 2.95 9.37
CA ARG A 235 -11.48 4.29 9.97
C ARG A 235 -12.60 4.42 10.99
N SER A 236 -13.80 3.88 10.70
CA SER A 236 -14.92 3.87 11.66
C SER A 236 -14.60 3.12 12.94
N ALA A 237 -13.85 2.01 12.85
CA ALA A 237 -13.52 1.14 13.98
C ALA A 237 -12.26 1.57 14.74
N LEU A 238 -11.34 2.26 14.08
CA LEU A 238 -10.04 2.72 14.58
C LEU A 238 -9.83 4.19 14.16
N PRO A 239 -10.52 5.14 14.81
CA PRO A 239 -10.56 6.54 14.39
C PRO A 239 -9.18 7.23 14.44
N ASP A 240 -8.28 6.79 15.29
CA ASP A 240 -7.01 7.46 15.55
C ASP A 240 -5.83 6.90 14.74
N ILE A 241 -5.96 5.68 14.17
CA ILE A 241 -4.86 5.07 13.42
C ILE A 241 -4.70 5.73 12.04
N PRO A 242 -3.50 6.15 11.66
CA PRO A 242 -3.26 6.63 10.29
C PRO A 242 -3.49 5.54 9.26
N ILE A 243 -4.15 5.89 8.14
CA ILE A 243 -4.44 4.96 7.05
C ILE A 243 -3.88 5.49 5.74
N VAL A 244 -3.21 4.63 4.99
CA VAL A 244 -2.79 4.85 3.61
C VAL A 244 -3.69 4.01 2.71
N GLY A 245 -4.41 4.65 1.80
CA GLY A 245 -5.34 3.97 0.89
C GLY A 245 -4.66 3.55 -0.40
N VAL A 246 -4.93 2.34 -0.87
CA VAL A 246 -4.42 1.82 -2.14
C VAL A 246 -5.42 0.85 -2.77
N GLY A 247 -5.59 0.93 -4.09
CA GLY A 247 -6.45 0.04 -4.88
C GLY A 247 -7.29 0.78 -5.92
N GLY A 248 -6.93 0.64 -7.19
CA GLY A 248 -7.69 1.16 -8.31
C GLY A 248 -7.72 2.69 -8.47
N ILE A 249 -6.78 3.40 -7.89
CA ILE A 249 -6.66 4.86 -8.00
C ILE A 249 -5.98 5.21 -9.34
N SER A 250 -6.68 5.93 -10.21
CA SER A 250 -6.16 6.40 -11.51
C SER A 250 -6.49 7.87 -11.81
N SER A 251 -7.11 8.58 -10.87
CA SER A 251 -7.42 10.01 -11.00
C SER A 251 -7.46 10.69 -9.63
N HIS A 252 -7.40 12.03 -9.64
CA HIS A 252 -7.56 12.80 -8.39
C HIS A 252 -8.93 12.59 -7.74
N LYS A 253 -9.98 12.30 -8.50
CA LYS A 253 -11.31 12.00 -7.94
C LYS A 253 -11.27 10.71 -7.13
N HIS A 254 -10.58 9.68 -7.62
CA HIS A 254 -10.40 8.44 -6.89
C HIS A 254 -9.55 8.64 -5.63
N ALA A 255 -8.50 9.46 -5.69
CA ALA A 255 -7.73 9.81 -4.48
C ALA A 255 -8.61 10.52 -3.44
N LEU A 256 -9.48 11.44 -3.87
CA LEU A 256 -10.45 12.11 -2.98
C LEU A 256 -11.43 11.13 -2.31
N GLU A 257 -11.91 10.10 -3.03
CA GLU A 257 -12.75 9.05 -2.44
C GLU A 257 -12.06 8.40 -1.22
N PHE A 258 -10.78 8.04 -1.37
CA PHE A 258 -10.00 7.43 -0.28
C PHE A 258 -9.77 8.39 0.88
N LEU A 259 -9.40 9.64 0.59
CA LEU A 259 -9.19 10.66 1.65
C LEU A 259 -10.49 10.90 2.41
N MET A 260 -11.60 11.08 1.71
CA MET A 260 -12.91 11.30 2.34
C MET A 260 -13.40 10.07 3.10
N ALA A 261 -13.06 8.85 2.66
CA ALA A 261 -13.34 7.61 3.40
C ALA A 261 -12.53 7.48 4.69
N GLY A 262 -11.39 8.18 4.80
CA GLY A 262 -10.58 8.20 6.01
C GLY A 262 -9.09 7.91 5.83
N ALA A 263 -8.60 7.79 4.59
CA ALA A 263 -7.17 7.68 4.34
C ALA A 263 -6.46 9.05 4.55
N ASN A 264 -5.29 9.02 5.13
CA ASN A 264 -4.42 10.19 5.30
C ASN A 264 -3.59 10.48 4.05
N ALA A 265 -3.27 9.42 3.30
CA ALA A 265 -2.52 9.46 2.05
C ALA A 265 -2.94 8.29 1.16
N VAL A 266 -2.48 8.27 -0.09
CA VAL A 266 -2.82 7.24 -1.08
C VAL A 266 -1.59 6.74 -1.81
N GLN A 267 -1.61 5.46 -2.20
CA GLN A 267 -0.60 4.86 -3.07
C GLN A 267 -1.22 4.54 -4.44
N ILE A 268 -0.47 4.84 -5.49
CA ILE A 268 -0.86 4.58 -6.87
C ILE A 268 -0.12 3.33 -7.36
N GLY A 269 -0.87 2.30 -7.73
CA GLY A 269 -0.34 1.01 -8.16
C GLY A 269 -0.53 0.76 -9.66
N THR A 270 -1.48 -0.08 -10.01
CA THR A 270 -1.73 -0.59 -11.37
C THR A 270 -1.82 0.50 -12.44
N ALA A 271 -2.33 1.68 -12.11
CA ALA A 271 -2.42 2.81 -13.06
C ALA A 271 -1.06 3.25 -13.60
N ASN A 272 0.04 2.99 -12.89
CA ASN A 272 1.40 3.30 -13.33
C ASN A 272 1.80 2.54 -14.60
N PHE A 273 1.25 1.35 -14.83
CA PHE A 273 1.55 0.55 -16.03
C PHE A 273 0.89 1.13 -17.29
N ALA A 274 -0.29 1.73 -17.15
CA ALA A 274 -0.97 2.40 -18.26
C ALA A 274 -0.41 3.81 -18.52
N ASP A 275 -0.06 4.54 -17.46
CA ASP A 275 0.50 5.88 -17.53
C ASP A 275 1.48 6.12 -16.36
N PRO A 276 2.79 6.04 -16.60
CA PRO A 276 3.79 6.25 -15.56
C PRO A 276 3.81 7.68 -14.99
N ARG A 277 3.09 8.63 -15.63
CA ARG A 277 2.93 10.02 -15.16
C ARG A 277 1.63 10.24 -14.39
N VAL A 278 0.84 9.20 -14.12
CA VAL A 278 -0.48 9.32 -13.51
C VAL A 278 -0.40 10.00 -12.13
N SER A 279 0.60 9.69 -11.31
CA SER A 279 0.78 10.31 -9.99
C SER A 279 0.94 11.83 -10.08
N LYS A 280 1.73 12.33 -11.03
CA LYS A 280 1.87 13.78 -11.29
C LYS A 280 0.54 14.42 -11.70
N LYS A 281 -0.26 13.73 -12.55
CA LYS A 281 -1.60 14.19 -12.94
C LYS A 281 -2.56 14.23 -11.75
N ILE A 282 -2.49 13.26 -10.87
CA ILE A 282 -3.30 13.19 -9.63
C ILE A 282 -2.93 14.36 -8.72
N ILE A 283 -1.66 14.60 -8.43
CA ILE A 283 -1.19 15.74 -7.61
C ILE A 283 -1.71 17.07 -8.17
N LYS A 284 -1.57 17.26 -9.49
CA LYS A 284 -2.08 18.46 -10.18
C LYS A 284 -3.60 18.59 -10.01
N GLY A 285 -4.33 17.49 -10.19
CA GLY A 285 -5.79 17.46 -10.04
C GLY A 285 -6.26 17.77 -8.62
N LEU A 286 -5.58 17.21 -7.59
CA LEU A 286 -5.85 17.52 -6.19
C LEU A 286 -5.63 19.00 -5.88
N ARG A 287 -4.52 19.59 -6.34
CA ARG A 287 -4.22 21.03 -6.17
C ARG A 287 -5.30 21.91 -6.80
N GLN A 288 -5.75 21.57 -8.01
CA GLN A 288 -6.84 22.29 -8.68
C GLN A 288 -8.17 22.12 -7.94
N TRP A 289 -8.44 20.95 -7.42
CA TRP A 289 -9.65 20.69 -6.64
C TRP A 289 -9.67 21.48 -5.33
N CYS A 290 -8.57 21.48 -4.59
CA CYS A 290 -8.42 22.30 -3.37
C CYS A 290 -8.68 23.79 -3.65
N LYS A 291 -8.07 24.31 -4.71
CA LYS A 291 -8.27 25.71 -5.13
C LYS A 291 -9.74 26.03 -5.45
N ARG A 292 -10.43 25.17 -6.21
CA ARG A 292 -11.85 25.36 -6.59
C ARG A 292 -12.81 25.27 -5.41
N ASN A 293 -12.46 24.50 -4.39
CA ASN A 293 -13.31 24.25 -3.24
C ASN A 293 -12.87 25.03 -1.99
N SER A 294 -11.92 25.97 -2.13
CA SER A 294 -11.36 26.76 -1.03
C SER A 294 -10.84 25.89 0.13
N VAL A 295 -10.23 24.75 -0.18
CA VAL A 295 -9.60 23.85 0.78
C VAL A 295 -8.14 24.28 0.93
N GLU A 296 -7.81 24.87 2.08
CA GLU A 296 -6.46 25.33 2.39
C GLU A 296 -5.54 24.23 2.91
N ASP A 297 -6.12 23.18 3.48
CA ASP A 297 -5.43 21.98 3.98
C ASP A 297 -6.19 20.72 3.57
N ILE A 298 -5.55 19.86 2.79
CA ILE A 298 -6.12 18.59 2.32
C ILE A 298 -6.49 17.66 3.48
N ALA A 299 -5.82 17.76 4.63
CA ALA A 299 -6.13 16.96 5.80
C ALA A 299 -7.55 17.24 6.34
N SER A 300 -8.13 18.42 6.08
CA SER A 300 -9.47 18.79 6.51
C SER A 300 -10.59 17.94 5.89
N ILE A 301 -10.30 17.22 4.80
CA ILE A 301 -11.29 16.35 4.16
C ILE A 301 -11.16 14.88 4.56
N VAL A 302 -10.13 14.53 5.33
CA VAL A 302 -9.90 13.14 5.76
C VAL A 302 -11.05 12.68 6.65
N GLY A 303 -11.69 11.57 6.24
CA GLY A 303 -12.81 11.00 6.97
C GLY A 303 -14.13 11.80 6.87
N LYS A 304 -14.24 12.76 5.95
CA LYS A 304 -15.48 13.57 5.79
C LYS A 304 -16.73 12.71 5.56
N SER A 305 -16.58 11.53 4.94
CA SER A 305 -17.71 10.61 4.72
C SER A 305 -18.14 9.87 5.99
N GLN A 306 -17.34 9.87 7.07
CA GLN A 306 -17.68 9.19 8.32
C GLN A 306 -18.87 9.85 9.04
N THR A 307 -19.01 11.18 8.93
CA THR A 307 -20.13 11.91 9.51
C THR A 307 -21.48 11.57 8.86
N SER A 308 -21.47 11.08 7.63
CA SER A 308 -22.69 10.61 6.94
C SER A 308 -23.19 9.27 7.49
N ASN A 309 -22.34 8.54 8.24
CA ASN A 309 -22.68 7.24 8.81
C ASN A 309 -23.58 7.36 10.06
N ASP A 310 -23.64 8.52 10.70
CA ASP A 310 -24.56 8.76 11.82
C ASP A 310 -26.03 8.71 11.38
N LEU A 311 -26.30 9.03 10.12
CA LEU A 311 -27.65 8.87 9.55
C LEU A 311 -28.03 7.39 9.41
N TYR A 312 -27.07 6.51 9.08
CA TYR A 312 -27.27 5.07 8.93
C TYR A 312 -27.44 4.36 10.29
N LYS A 313 -26.74 4.84 11.31
CA LYS A 313 -26.88 4.34 12.70
C LYS A 313 -28.22 4.74 13.32
N ARG A 314 -28.67 5.98 13.10
CA ARG A 314 -29.98 6.45 13.59
C ARG A 314 -31.16 5.68 12.99
N GLN A 315 -31.08 5.30 11.72
CA GLN A 315 -32.12 4.47 11.09
C GLN A 315 -32.19 3.05 11.66
N LYS A 316 -31.07 2.50 12.17
CA LYS A 316 -31.04 1.17 12.82
C LYS A 316 -31.44 1.19 14.30
N GLU A 317 -31.40 2.35 14.94
CA GLU A 317 -31.86 2.54 16.32
C GLU A 317 -33.37 2.85 16.38
N GLU A 318 -33.97 3.21 15.25
CA GLU A 318 -35.41 3.49 15.11
C GLU A 318 -36.24 2.29 14.59
N GLU A 319 -35.60 1.18 14.15
CA GLU A 319 -36.18 -0.12 13.80
C GLU A 319 -36.13 -1.11 15.00
#